data_bf58638ed6c638f81d7acc0a1d287540
#
_entry.id   bf58638ed6c638f81d7acc0a1d287540
#
_cell.length_a   1.000
_cell.length_b   1.000
_cell.length_c   1.000
_cell.angle_alpha   90.00
_cell.angle_beta   90.00
_cell.angle_gamma   90.00
#
_symmetry.space_group_name_H-M   'P 1'
#
loop_
_entity.id
_entity.type
_entity.pdbx_description
1 polymer ?
#
loop_
_entity_poly.entity_id
_entity_poly.type
_entity_poly.pdbx_seq_one_letter_code
_entity_poly.pdbx_strand_id
1 'polypeptide(L)'
;MLTRCKTFLALSVFSLTAAAQTPPAPPPLQVPNPTYVTIPMEVTVNKPVADVWKRVGKYCDISEWLQIPSGCKITSGNDGEIGAVRSVANEILVGKTEYSYTYTQPVREGRPYNLYHGTLEARAIDAKSSKLIYTLIYDNSLIPGDDAAKKTDIERRRTTFTRALNNMKTLAEGGTLSAPATR
;
A
#
# COMPACT_ATOMS: atom_id res chain seq x y z
N MET A 1 -72.09 61.66 4.09
CA MET A 1 -71.56 60.62 3.15
C MET A 1 -70.08 60.48 3.39
N LEU A 2 -69.69 59.48 4.15
CA LEU A 2 -68.27 59.22 4.41
C LEU A 2 -67.84 58.03 3.55
N THR A 3 -66.95 58.28 2.59
CA THR A 3 -66.36 57.28 1.72
C THR A 3 -65.09 56.69 2.42
N ARG A 4 -65.14 55.41 2.80
CA ARG A 4 -63.98 54.67 3.39
C ARG A 4 -63.10 54.19 2.27
N CYS A 5 -61.88 54.71 2.22
CA CYS A 5 -60.79 54.17 1.39
C CYS A 5 -60.18 52.94 2.05
N LYS A 6 -60.24 51.78 1.41
CA LYS A 6 -59.59 50.56 1.87
C LYS A 6 -58.24 50.45 1.16
N THR A 7 -57.16 50.65 1.91
CA THR A 7 -55.78 50.43 1.43
C THR A 7 -55.46 48.96 1.53
N PHE A 8 -55.24 48.30 0.40
CA PHE A 8 -54.71 46.90 0.35
C PHE A 8 -53.19 46.95 0.43
N LEU A 9 -52.61 46.39 1.49
CA LEU A 9 -51.19 46.21 1.64
C LEU A 9 -50.82 44.83 1.01
N ALA A 10 -50.14 44.83 -0.14
CA ALA A 10 -49.64 43.63 -0.78
C ALA A 10 -48.31 43.23 -0.14
N LEU A 11 -48.31 42.13 0.57
CA LEU A 11 -47.07 41.51 1.12
C LEU A 11 -46.39 40.70 0.02
N SER A 12 -45.29 41.23 -0.53
CA SER A 12 -44.43 40.47 -1.48
C SER A 12 -43.50 39.55 -0.70
N VAL A 13 -43.74 38.23 -0.77
CA VAL A 13 -42.87 37.23 -0.21
C VAL A 13 -41.71 36.96 -1.20
N PHE A 14 -40.52 37.47 -0.88
CA PHE A 14 -39.30 37.11 -1.61
C PHE A 14 -38.84 35.72 -1.16
N SER A 15 -39.04 34.73 -2.01
CA SER A 15 -38.45 33.38 -1.81
C SER A 15 -36.96 33.43 -2.20
N LEU A 16 -36.06 33.43 -1.20
CA LEU A 16 -34.63 33.15 -1.43
C LEU A 16 -34.44 31.68 -1.77
N THR A 17 -34.24 31.37 -3.03
CA THR A 17 -33.74 30.06 -3.44
C THR A 17 -32.24 30.01 -3.14
N ALA A 18 -31.88 29.34 -2.07
CA ALA A 18 -30.47 28.99 -1.81
C ALA A 18 -30.02 28.01 -2.89
N ALA A 19 -29.20 28.48 -3.83
CA ALA A 19 -28.50 27.60 -4.77
C ALA A 19 -27.53 26.75 -3.97
N ALA A 20 -27.78 25.43 -3.85
CA ALA A 20 -26.84 24.47 -3.28
C ALA A 20 -25.60 24.48 -4.16
N GLN A 21 -24.48 24.98 -3.66
CA GLN A 21 -23.20 24.90 -4.34
C GLN A 21 -22.77 23.42 -4.37
N THR A 22 -22.63 22.87 -5.56
CA THR A 22 -22.03 21.54 -5.75
C THR A 22 -20.63 21.56 -5.17
N PRO A 23 -20.24 20.62 -4.28
CA PRO A 23 -18.89 20.53 -3.79
C PRO A 23 -17.88 20.50 -4.95
N PRO A 24 -16.71 21.14 -4.83
CA PRO A 24 -15.69 21.07 -5.88
C PRO A 24 -15.34 19.61 -6.14
N ALA A 25 -15.13 19.24 -7.41
CA ALA A 25 -14.71 17.91 -7.79
C ALA A 25 -13.41 17.56 -7.06
N PRO A 26 -13.25 16.31 -6.55
CA PRO A 26 -12.02 15.89 -5.93
C PRO A 26 -10.85 16.05 -6.93
N PRO A 27 -9.65 16.43 -6.46
CA PRO A 27 -8.49 16.58 -7.33
C PRO A 27 -8.20 15.28 -8.07
N PRO A 28 -7.67 15.35 -9.30
CA PRO A 28 -7.35 14.15 -10.07
C PRO A 28 -6.34 13.28 -9.32
N LEU A 29 -6.56 11.96 -9.31
CA LEU A 29 -5.65 10.98 -8.70
C LEU A 29 -4.35 10.78 -9.52
N GLN A 30 -4.28 11.34 -10.71
CA GLN A 30 -3.12 11.23 -11.60
C GLN A 30 -2.05 12.28 -11.25
N VAL A 31 -0.81 11.81 -11.19
CA VAL A 31 0.36 12.67 -11.10
C VAL A 31 0.75 13.09 -12.53
N PRO A 32 0.87 14.39 -12.85
CA PRO A 32 1.09 14.86 -14.22
C PRO A 32 2.39 14.37 -14.86
N ASN A 33 3.47 14.25 -14.07
CA ASN A 33 4.80 13.85 -14.53
C ASN A 33 5.37 12.77 -13.61
N PRO A 34 4.89 11.52 -13.68
CA PRO A 34 5.36 10.44 -12.81
C PRO A 34 6.79 10.03 -13.16
N THR A 35 7.54 9.63 -12.15
CA THR A 35 8.86 8.99 -12.28
C THR A 35 8.83 7.63 -11.61
N TYR A 36 8.83 6.56 -12.42
CA TYR A 36 8.72 5.20 -11.90
C TYR A 36 10.08 4.63 -11.50
N VAL A 37 10.11 4.06 -10.31
CA VAL A 37 11.29 3.39 -9.75
C VAL A 37 10.98 1.94 -9.53
N THR A 38 11.92 1.06 -9.92
CA THR A 38 11.89 -0.37 -9.63
C THR A 38 13.07 -0.74 -8.74
N ILE A 39 12.80 -1.41 -7.62
CA ILE A 39 13.81 -1.84 -6.64
C ILE A 39 13.74 -3.37 -6.52
N PRO A 40 14.51 -4.13 -7.30
CA PRO A 40 14.63 -5.56 -7.12
C PRO A 40 15.59 -5.88 -5.96
N MET A 41 15.23 -6.89 -5.17
CA MET A 41 16.02 -7.43 -4.05
C MET A 41 15.82 -8.93 -4.00
N GLU A 42 16.86 -9.68 -3.62
CA GLU A 42 16.77 -11.13 -3.57
C GLU A 42 17.68 -11.73 -2.50
N VAL A 43 17.36 -12.95 -2.06
CA VAL A 43 18.19 -13.76 -1.18
C VAL A 43 18.02 -15.25 -1.51
N THR A 44 19.10 -16.00 -1.44
CA THR A 44 19.07 -17.46 -1.57
C THR A 44 18.73 -18.11 -0.23
N VAL A 45 17.83 -19.11 -0.28
CA VAL A 45 17.35 -19.91 0.87
C VAL A 45 17.66 -21.38 0.62
N ASN A 46 18.26 -22.05 1.60
CA ASN A 46 18.64 -23.47 1.51
C ASN A 46 17.46 -24.38 1.88
N LYS A 47 16.35 -24.21 1.19
CA LYS A 47 15.12 -25.00 1.31
C LYS A 47 14.40 -25.08 -0.04
N PRO A 48 13.63 -26.16 -0.30
CA PRO A 48 12.74 -26.24 -1.45
C PRO A 48 11.74 -25.08 -1.49
N VAL A 49 11.38 -24.65 -2.68
CA VAL A 49 10.49 -23.48 -2.89
C VAL A 49 9.14 -23.63 -2.18
N ALA A 50 8.55 -24.83 -2.18
CA ALA A 50 7.29 -25.10 -1.51
C ALA A 50 7.37 -24.93 0.01
N ASP A 51 8.48 -25.39 0.63
CA ASP A 51 8.70 -25.24 2.07
C ASP A 51 8.91 -23.79 2.46
N VAL A 52 9.67 -23.05 1.65
CA VAL A 52 9.86 -21.59 1.84
C VAL A 52 8.52 -20.88 1.77
N TRP A 53 7.75 -21.12 0.71
CA TRP A 53 6.48 -20.44 0.52
C TRP A 53 5.47 -20.77 1.62
N LYS A 54 5.39 -22.04 2.02
CA LYS A 54 4.55 -22.48 3.14
C LYS A 54 4.85 -21.72 4.43
N ARG A 55 6.13 -21.39 4.68
CA ARG A 55 6.56 -20.75 5.92
C ARG A 55 6.43 -19.23 5.94
N VAL A 56 6.62 -18.54 4.81
CA VAL A 56 6.71 -17.07 4.78
C VAL A 56 5.84 -16.42 3.70
N GLY A 57 5.09 -17.20 2.92
CA GLY A 57 4.37 -16.71 1.74
C GLY A 57 2.91 -16.34 1.98
N LYS A 58 2.33 -16.53 3.18
CA LYS A 58 0.96 -16.10 3.46
C LYS A 58 0.88 -14.58 3.50
N TYR A 59 -0.27 -14.04 3.11
CA TYR A 59 -0.42 -12.60 2.91
C TYR A 59 -0.19 -11.77 4.18
N CYS A 60 -0.52 -12.30 5.35
CA CYS A 60 -0.26 -11.64 6.64
C CYS A 60 1.02 -12.10 7.37
N ASP A 61 1.83 -13.00 6.79
CA ASP A 61 3.15 -13.33 7.36
C ASP A 61 4.10 -12.13 7.37
N ILE A 62 3.76 -11.06 6.64
CA ILE A 62 4.49 -9.78 6.65
C ILE A 62 4.67 -9.23 8.07
N SER A 63 3.74 -9.46 8.98
CA SER A 63 3.87 -8.98 10.36
C SER A 63 5.04 -9.61 11.09
N GLU A 64 5.35 -10.88 10.80
CA GLU A 64 6.46 -11.59 11.41
C GLU A 64 7.80 -11.17 10.79
N TRP A 65 7.95 -11.33 9.47
CA TRP A 65 9.25 -11.08 8.85
C TRP A 65 9.60 -9.59 8.70
N LEU A 66 8.64 -8.67 8.70
CA LEU A 66 8.88 -7.23 8.78
C LEU A 66 8.88 -6.73 10.23
N GLN A 67 8.57 -7.61 11.19
CA GLN A 67 8.51 -7.33 12.63
C GLN A 67 7.60 -6.14 12.96
N ILE A 68 6.35 -6.22 12.49
CA ILE A 68 5.33 -5.17 12.69
C ILE A 68 4.67 -5.38 14.06
N PRO A 69 4.87 -4.49 15.06
CA PRO A 69 4.35 -4.69 16.42
C PRO A 69 2.82 -4.80 16.49
N SER A 70 2.10 -4.09 15.61
CA SER A 70 0.64 -4.13 15.54
C SER A 70 0.07 -5.40 14.89
N GLY A 71 0.95 -6.28 14.39
CA GLY A 71 0.54 -7.47 13.65
C GLY A 71 -0.04 -7.15 12.26
N CYS A 72 -0.66 -8.18 11.67
CA CYS A 72 -1.40 -8.08 10.42
C CYS A 72 -2.72 -8.86 10.54
N LYS A 73 -3.78 -8.32 9.96
CA LYS A 73 -5.08 -9.00 9.82
C LYS A 73 -5.70 -8.66 8.47
N ILE A 74 -6.52 -9.55 7.95
CA ILE A 74 -7.37 -9.26 6.77
C ILE A 74 -8.52 -8.39 7.23
N THR A 75 -8.70 -7.24 6.60
CA THR A 75 -9.74 -6.25 6.93
C THR A 75 -10.90 -6.27 5.94
N SER A 76 -10.71 -6.86 4.76
CA SER A 76 -11.74 -7.07 3.74
C SER A 76 -11.35 -8.22 2.82
N GLY A 77 -12.35 -8.93 2.28
CA GLY A 77 -12.16 -10.11 1.43
C GLY A 77 -11.71 -11.34 2.22
N ASN A 78 -11.28 -12.39 1.51
CA ASN A 78 -10.78 -13.64 2.08
C ASN A 78 -9.26 -13.71 1.98
N ASP A 79 -8.62 -14.27 3.01
CA ASP A 79 -7.15 -14.40 3.03
C ASP A 79 -6.62 -15.19 1.82
N GLY A 80 -5.62 -14.64 1.17
CA GLY A 80 -4.99 -15.24 0.00
C GLY A 80 -5.81 -15.18 -1.29
N GLU A 81 -6.96 -14.52 -1.34
CA GLU A 81 -7.72 -14.26 -2.56
C GLU A 81 -7.44 -12.87 -3.13
N ILE A 82 -7.53 -12.76 -4.47
CA ILE A 82 -7.42 -11.45 -5.15
C ILE A 82 -8.54 -10.53 -4.64
N GLY A 83 -8.19 -9.29 -4.28
CA GLY A 83 -9.09 -8.34 -3.63
C GLY A 83 -9.03 -8.35 -2.11
N ALA A 84 -8.35 -9.32 -1.47
CA ALA A 84 -8.13 -9.28 -0.03
C ALA A 84 -7.33 -8.04 0.38
N VAL A 85 -7.78 -7.38 1.46
CA VAL A 85 -7.11 -6.19 2.02
C VAL A 85 -6.52 -6.55 3.37
N ARG A 86 -5.21 -6.30 3.55
CA ARG A 86 -4.55 -6.45 4.86
C ARG A 86 -4.39 -5.11 5.57
N SER A 87 -4.37 -5.14 6.90
CA SER A 87 -4.27 -3.94 7.75
C SER A 87 -2.95 -3.16 7.59
N VAL A 88 -1.92 -3.80 7.04
CA VAL A 88 -0.65 -3.14 6.72
C VAL A 88 -0.86 -2.21 5.54
N ALA A 89 -0.83 -0.91 5.79
CA ALA A 89 -1.02 0.16 4.80
C ALA A 89 -2.30 0.02 3.91
N ASN A 90 -3.29 -0.78 4.32
CA ASN A 90 -4.49 -1.15 3.55
C ASN A 90 -4.13 -1.74 2.17
N GLU A 91 -3.12 -2.59 2.15
CA GLU A 91 -2.64 -3.20 0.92
C GLU A 91 -3.65 -4.20 0.37
N ILE A 92 -3.87 -4.13 -0.94
CA ILE A 92 -4.83 -4.93 -1.67
C ILE A 92 -4.06 -5.98 -2.48
N LEU A 93 -4.40 -7.26 -2.33
CA LEU A 93 -3.85 -8.35 -3.14
C LEU A 93 -4.40 -8.23 -4.56
N VAL A 94 -3.54 -7.99 -5.56
CA VAL A 94 -3.96 -7.75 -6.96
C VAL A 94 -3.49 -8.82 -7.92
N GLY A 95 -2.60 -9.71 -7.51
CA GLY A 95 -2.13 -10.82 -8.32
C GLY A 95 -1.49 -11.91 -7.48
N LYS A 96 -1.57 -13.16 -7.93
CA LYS A 96 -0.89 -14.29 -7.27
C LYS A 96 -0.62 -15.41 -8.25
N THR A 97 0.42 -16.20 -7.92
CA THR A 97 0.69 -17.53 -8.50
C THR A 97 0.81 -18.55 -7.37
N GLU A 98 1.27 -19.73 -7.66
CA GLU A 98 1.54 -20.75 -6.64
C GLU A 98 2.56 -20.27 -5.60
N TYR A 99 3.61 -19.56 -6.03
CA TYR A 99 4.71 -19.10 -5.17
C TYR A 99 4.99 -17.60 -5.31
N SER A 100 3.96 -16.81 -5.57
CA SER A 100 4.08 -15.35 -5.56
C SER A 100 2.77 -14.66 -5.23
N TYR A 101 2.88 -13.43 -4.77
CA TYR A 101 1.77 -12.48 -4.77
C TYR A 101 2.25 -11.06 -5.07
N THR A 102 1.36 -10.27 -5.64
CA THR A 102 1.54 -8.84 -5.86
C THR A 102 0.44 -8.08 -5.14
N TYR A 103 0.81 -7.03 -4.46
CA TYR A 103 -0.13 -6.12 -3.81
C TYR A 103 0.06 -4.69 -4.29
N THR A 104 -0.98 -3.87 -4.11
CA THR A 104 -0.94 -2.42 -4.30
C THR A 104 -1.35 -1.70 -3.03
N GLN A 105 -0.80 -0.51 -2.81
CA GLN A 105 -1.33 0.41 -1.80
C GLN A 105 -2.31 1.37 -2.47
N PRO A 106 -3.50 1.61 -1.88
CA PRO A 106 -4.40 2.62 -2.38
C PRO A 106 -3.74 4.00 -2.33
N VAL A 107 -4.05 4.82 -3.33
CA VAL A 107 -3.63 6.22 -3.33
C VAL A 107 -4.23 6.92 -2.11
N ARG A 108 -3.40 7.67 -1.40
CA ARG A 108 -3.80 8.43 -0.21
C ARG A 108 -3.24 9.84 -0.30
N GLU A 109 -4.07 10.79 0.06
CA GLU A 109 -3.65 12.17 0.24
C GLU A 109 -2.47 12.28 1.23
N GLY A 110 -1.52 13.15 0.92
CA GLY A 110 -0.34 13.40 1.76
C GLY A 110 0.75 12.32 1.72
N ARG A 111 0.60 11.25 0.90
CA ARG A 111 1.70 10.30 0.70
C ARG A 111 2.70 10.85 -0.34
N PRO A 112 4.00 10.77 -0.04
CA PRO A 112 5.04 11.27 -0.95
C PRO A 112 5.38 10.27 -2.07
N TYR A 113 4.49 9.36 -2.39
CA TYR A 113 4.62 8.41 -3.50
C TYR A 113 3.23 7.97 -3.96
N ASN A 114 3.17 7.56 -5.21
CA ASN A 114 1.97 7.05 -5.87
C ASN A 114 2.27 5.70 -6.54
N LEU A 115 1.23 4.99 -6.99
CA LEU A 115 1.34 3.72 -7.72
C LEU A 115 2.30 2.74 -7.03
N TYR A 116 2.09 2.48 -5.74
CA TYR A 116 2.94 1.59 -4.98
C TYR A 116 2.51 0.14 -5.13
N HIS A 117 3.40 -0.68 -5.70
CA HIS A 117 3.23 -2.12 -5.83
C HIS A 117 4.41 -2.84 -5.19
N GLY A 118 4.13 -3.96 -4.53
CA GLY A 118 5.15 -4.88 -4.06
C GLY A 118 4.83 -6.29 -4.52
N THR A 119 5.83 -6.99 -5.04
CA THR A 119 5.75 -8.42 -5.40
C THR A 119 6.71 -9.21 -4.55
N LEU A 120 6.22 -10.22 -3.85
CA LEU A 120 7.00 -11.27 -3.22
C LEU A 120 6.89 -12.54 -4.05
N GLU A 121 8.01 -13.16 -4.36
CA GLU A 121 8.11 -14.38 -5.13
C GLU A 121 9.11 -15.33 -4.49
N ALA A 122 8.81 -16.63 -4.48
CA ALA A 122 9.78 -17.70 -4.25
C ALA A 122 9.98 -18.48 -5.55
N ARG A 123 11.24 -18.67 -5.97
CA ARG A 123 11.61 -19.36 -7.20
C ARG A 123 12.56 -20.51 -6.89
N ALA A 124 12.29 -21.69 -7.40
CA ALA A 124 13.20 -22.82 -7.27
C ALA A 124 14.53 -22.54 -7.99
N ILE A 125 15.64 -22.86 -7.34
CA ILE A 125 16.97 -22.96 -7.96
C ILE A 125 17.22 -24.42 -8.31
N ASP A 126 16.98 -25.31 -7.34
CA ASP A 126 17.05 -26.77 -7.47
C ASP A 126 16.09 -27.45 -6.47
N ALA A 127 16.21 -28.76 -6.30
CA ALA A 127 15.35 -29.53 -5.39
C ALA A 127 15.53 -29.19 -3.89
N LYS A 128 16.60 -28.48 -3.50
CA LYS A 128 16.98 -28.21 -2.11
C LYS A 128 17.14 -26.73 -1.80
N SER A 129 17.12 -25.91 -2.83
CA SER A 129 17.35 -24.46 -2.69
C SER A 129 16.39 -23.64 -3.53
N SER A 130 16.12 -22.44 -3.08
CA SER A 130 15.27 -21.47 -3.74
C SER A 130 15.77 -20.05 -3.55
N LYS A 131 15.17 -19.13 -4.27
CA LYS A 131 15.44 -17.71 -4.16
C LYS A 131 14.13 -17.01 -3.73
N LEU A 132 14.19 -16.17 -2.69
CA LEU A 132 13.16 -15.20 -2.40
C LEU A 132 13.50 -13.90 -3.12
N ILE A 133 12.54 -13.35 -3.83
CA ILE A 133 12.66 -12.12 -4.61
C ILE A 133 11.59 -11.16 -4.12
N TYR A 134 11.99 -9.92 -3.82
CA TYR A 134 11.07 -8.85 -3.49
C TYR A 134 11.29 -7.69 -4.45
N THR A 135 10.25 -7.31 -5.19
CA THR A 135 10.31 -6.19 -6.14
C THR A 135 9.33 -5.11 -5.73
N LEU A 136 9.83 -3.90 -5.51
CA LEU A 136 9.00 -2.72 -5.33
C LEU A 136 8.95 -1.91 -6.61
N ILE A 137 7.77 -1.40 -6.97
CA ILE A 137 7.56 -0.45 -8.06
C ILE A 137 6.69 0.68 -7.51
N TYR A 138 7.11 1.92 -7.66
CA TYR A 138 6.32 3.08 -7.26
C TYR A 138 6.73 4.34 -8.03
N ASP A 139 5.84 5.32 -8.06
CA ASP A 139 6.13 6.66 -8.54
C ASP A 139 6.74 7.49 -7.41
N ASN A 140 7.96 7.98 -7.59
CA ASN A 140 8.68 8.79 -6.61
C ASN A 140 8.68 10.30 -6.93
N SER A 141 7.91 10.74 -7.92
CA SER A 141 7.86 12.15 -8.33
C SER A 141 7.42 13.10 -7.21
N LEU A 142 6.62 12.57 -6.25
CA LEU A 142 6.11 13.32 -5.10
C LEU A 142 7.04 13.30 -3.88
N ILE A 143 8.19 12.62 -3.94
CA ILE A 143 9.17 12.65 -2.84
C ILE A 143 9.71 14.08 -2.72
N PRO A 144 9.54 14.75 -1.55
CA PRO A 144 10.03 16.11 -1.35
C PRO A 144 11.55 16.18 -1.43
N GLY A 145 12.06 17.26 -2.04
CA GLY A 145 13.47 17.53 -2.15
C GLY A 145 14.01 17.27 -3.57
N ASP A 146 15.31 17.15 -3.64
CA ASP A 146 16.07 16.97 -4.87
C ASP A 146 16.29 15.47 -5.23
N ASP A 147 17.06 15.21 -6.24
CA ASP A 147 17.41 13.85 -6.67
C ASP A 147 18.19 13.08 -5.59
N ALA A 148 18.93 13.76 -4.72
CA ALA A 148 19.62 13.12 -3.60
C ALA A 148 18.61 12.60 -2.55
N ALA A 149 17.55 13.35 -2.28
CA ALA A 149 16.46 12.93 -1.39
C ALA A 149 15.72 11.70 -1.95
N LYS A 150 15.41 11.68 -3.25
CA LYS A 150 14.82 10.51 -3.93
C LYS A 150 15.72 9.28 -3.85
N LYS A 151 17.03 9.46 -4.06
CA LYS A 151 18.02 8.39 -3.94
C LYS A 151 18.08 7.82 -2.51
N THR A 152 18.04 8.69 -1.53
CA THR A 152 17.97 8.29 -0.11
C THR A 152 16.72 7.48 0.21
N ASP A 153 15.55 7.86 -0.33
CA ASP A 153 14.32 7.08 -0.16
C ASP A 153 14.44 5.68 -0.78
N ILE A 154 15.01 5.57 -1.99
CA ILE A 154 15.26 4.28 -2.66
C ILE A 154 16.15 3.38 -1.79
N GLU A 155 17.26 3.90 -1.28
CA GLU A 155 18.20 3.11 -0.45
C GLU A 155 17.59 2.74 0.90
N ARG A 156 16.80 3.60 1.51
CA ARG A 156 16.06 3.28 2.74
C ARG A 156 15.08 2.12 2.52
N ARG A 157 14.34 2.10 1.41
CA ARG A 157 13.43 1.00 1.04
C ARG A 157 14.21 -0.27 0.76
N ARG A 158 15.28 -0.20 -0.01
CA ARG A 158 16.17 -1.33 -0.29
C ARG A 158 16.68 -1.96 1.02
N THR A 159 17.22 -1.16 1.92
CA THR A 159 17.71 -1.63 3.23
C THR A 159 16.60 -2.32 4.03
N THR A 160 15.41 -1.72 4.09
CA THR A 160 14.26 -2.26 4.84
C THR A 160 13.86 -3.63 4.30
N PHE A 161 13.68 -3.77 2.99
CA PHE A 161 13.18 -5.01 2.39
C PHE A 161 14.28 -6.07 2.20
N THR A 162 15.54 -5.68 2.08
CA THR A 162 16.66 -6.64 2.18
C THR A 162 16.72 -7.27 3.58
N ARG A 163 16.52 -6.48 4.65
CA ARG A 163 16.39 -7.02 6.01
C ARG A 163 15.19 -7.96 6.11
N ALA A 164 14.04 -7.60 5.55
CA ALA A 164 12.86 -8.45 5.53
C ALA A 164 13.12 -9.79 4.83
N LEU A 165 13.78 -9.77 3.68
CA LEU A 165 14.20 -11.01 2.97
C LEU A 165 15.14 -11.88 3.81
N ASN A 166 16.10 -11.30 4.53
CA ASN A 166 16.96 -12.04 5.44
C ASN A 166 16.19 -12.63 6.62
N ASN A 167 15.20 -11.93 7.14
CA ASN A 167 14.29 -12.46 8.16
C ASN A 167 13.46 -13.63 7.63
N MET A 168 12.91 -13.52 6.42
CA MET A 168 12.21 -14.63 5.75
C MET A 168 13.13 -15.84 5.56
N LYS A 169 14.38 -15.62 5.11
CA LYS A 169 15.39 -16.69 5.01
C LYS A 169 15.61 -17.39 6.35
N THR A 170 15.85 -16.63 7.41
CA THR A 170 16.04 -17.16 8.77
C THR A 170 14.85 -18.04 9.18
N LEU A 171 13.62 -17.54 9.02
CA LEU A 171 12.40 -18.28 9.35
C LEU A 171 12.22 -19.55 8.51
N ALA A 172 12.44 -19.45 7.20
CA ALA A 172 12.30 -20.57 6.28
C ALA A 172 13.34 -21.68 6.54
N GLU A 173 14.53 -21.33 6.99
CA GLU A 173 15.59 -22.26 7.37
C GLU A 173 15.43 -22.82 8.80
N GLY A 174 14.36 -22.42 9.53
CA GLY A 174 14.02 -22.95 10.87
C GLY A 174 14.62 -22.15 12.02
N GLY A 175 15.18 -20.98 11.74
CA GLY A 175 15.70 -20.07 12.78
C GLY A 175 14.61 -19.21 13.41
N THR A 176 15.02 -18.42 14.38
CA THR A 176 14.18 -17.43 15.09
C THR A 176 14.72 -16.02 14.84
N LEU A 177 13.84 -15.05 14.80
CA LEU A 177 14.23 -13.65 14.64
C LEU A 177 14.65 -13.03 15.97
N SER A 178 15.74 -12.28 15.97
CA SER A 178 16.09 -11.40 17.08
C SER A 178 15.02 -10.30 17.23
N ALA A 179 14.80 -9.85 18.46
CA ALA A 179 13.94 -8.67 18.67
C ALA A 179 14.44 -7.48 17.86
N PRO A 180 13.53 -6.64 17.32
CA PRO A 180 13.94 -5.42 16.65
C PRO A 180 14.83 -4.59 17.57
N ALA A 181 15.93 -4.05 17.04
CA ALA A 181 16.73 -3.09 17.80
C ALA A 181 15.81 -1.93 18.23
N THR A 182 15.70 -1.70 19.53
CA THR A 182 15.02 -0.51 20.07
C THR A 182 15.72 0.73 19.53
N ARG A 183 14.96 1.59 18.84
CA ARG A 183 15.43 2.91 18.40
C ARG A 183 15.35 3.91 19.53
#